data_c6502ab90c8f6a990b07e70d4aeb4312
#
_entry.id   c6502ab90c8f6a990b07e70d4aeb4312
#
_cell.length_a   1.000
_cell.length_b   1.000
_cell.length_c   1.000
_cell.angle_alpha   90.00
_cell.angle_beta   90.00
_cell.angle_gamma   90.00
#
_symmetry.space_group_name_H-M   'P 1'
#
loop_
_entity.id
_entity.type
_entity.pdbx_description
1 polymer ?
#
loop_
_entity_poly.entity_id
_entity_poly.type
_entity_poly.pdbx_seq_one_letter_code
_entity_poly.pdbx_strand_id
1 'polypeptide(L)'
;MTKIFVMTHKKFAEPENPVYVPLQVGRAVHEDLGYMGDDTGDSISEYNCYYGELTGLYWLWKNYTGQENIGLCHYRRFFVDDDMELLTEKDYDTLLQSYDIITSKAMYAGEP
;
A
#
# COMPACT_ATOMS: atom_id res chain seq x y z
N MET A 1 -7.34 14.46 -1.91
CA MET A 1 -6.05 13.90 -2.32
C MET A 1 -5.89 12.51 -1.72
N THR A 2 -5.31 11.63 -2.49
CA THR A 2 -5.15 10.23 -2.09
C THR A 2 -3.74 9.74 -2.39
N LYS A 3 -3.19 8.90 -1.53
CA LYS A 3 -1.96 8.14 -1.80
C LYS A 3 -2.22 6.68 -1.49
N ILE A 4 -1.78 5.82 -2.41
CA ILE A 4 -1.89 4.37 -2.26
C ILE A 4 -0.47 3.83 -2.07
N PHE A 5 -0.19 3.31 -0.89
CA PHE A 5 1.11 2.74 -0.60
C PHE A 5 1.13 1.29 -1.05
N VAL A 6 2.07 0.99 -1.93
CA VAL A 6 2.21 -0.34 -2.53
C VAL A 6 3.23 -1.11 -1.70
N MET A 7 2.75 -2.03 -0.88
CA MET A 7 3.61 -2.83 0.00
C MET A 7 4.41 -3.82 -0.84
N THR A 8 5.73 -3.78 -0.71
CA THR A 8 6.60 -4.66 -1.49
C THR A 8 7.82 -5.10 -0.70
N HIS A 9 8.31 -6.29 -1.00
CA HIS A 9 9.59 -6.79 -0.49
C HIS A 9 10.59 -7.03 -1.63
N LYS A 10 10.26 -6.62 -2.85
CA LYS A 10 11.17 -6.71 -3.99
C LYS A 10 10.84 -5.63 -5.03
N LYS A 11 11.75 -5.41 -5.96
CA LYS A 11 11.52 -4.50 -7.08
C LYS A 11 10.39 -5.02 -7.98
N PHE A 12 9.59 -4.12 -8.49
CA PHE A 12 8.45 -4.45 -9.35
C PHE A 12 8.25 -3.35 -10.40
N ALA A 13 7.44 -3.65 -11.41
CA ALA A 13 7.09 -2.68 -12.45
C ALA A 13 6.08 -1.69 -11.88
N GLU A 14 6.54 -0.49 -11.50
CA GLU A 14 5.69 0.52 -10.89
C GLU A 14 4.71 1.11 -11.90
N PRO A 15 3.45 1.33 -11.51
CA PRO A 15 2.55 2.14 -12.32
C PRO A 15 3.12 3.54 -12.52
N GLU A 16 2.87 4.12 -13.70
CA GLU A 16 3.32 5.49 -13.98
C GLU A 16 2.56 6.55 -13.19
N ASN A 17 1.41 6.20 -12.65
CA ASN A 17 0.57 7.13 -11.89
C ASN A 17 1.17 7.37 -10.51
N PRO A 18 1.51 8.63 -10.16
CA PRO A 18 2.16 8.95 -8.88
C PRO A 18 1.27 8.75 -7.65
N VAL A 19 -0.01 8.43 -7.81
CA VAL A 19 -0.86 8.06 -6.66
C VAL A 19 -0.33 6.79 -5.99
N TYR A 20 0.36 5.92 -6.73
CA TYR A 20 0.92 4.67 -6.22
C TYR A 20 2.35 4.88 -5.76
N VAL A 21 2.57 4.75 -4.46
CA VAL A 21 3.88 5.00 -3.82
C VAL A 21 4.42 3.68 -3.27
N PRO A 22 5.53 3.16 -3.82
CA PRO A 22 6.13 1.95 -3.28
C PRO A 22 6.59 2.15 -1.84
N LEU A 23 6.31 1.18 -0.99
CA LEU A 23 6.79 1.14 0.39
C LEU A 23 7.42 -0.22 0.64
N GLN A 24 8.73 -0.23 0.86
CA GLN A 24 9.43 -1.47 1.18
C GLN A 24 9.14 -1.87 2.62
N VAL A 25 8.57 -3.06 2.80
CA VAL A 25 8.30 -3.63 4.11
C VAL A 25 9.44 -4.56 4.51
N GLY A 26 9.81 -4.54 5.78
CA GLY A 26 10.92 -5.33 6.28
C GLY A 26 12.30 -4.83 5.85
N ARG A 27 12.44 -3.53 5.52
CA ARG A 27 13.73 -2.99 5.09
C ARG A 27 14.83 -3.14 6.13
N ALA A 28 14.47 -3.20 7.42
CA ALA A 28 15.45 -3.36 8.49
C ALA A 28 16.22 -4.69 8.41
N VAL A 29 15.65 -5.72 7.79
CA VAL A 29 16.22 -7.07 7.72
C VAL A 29 16.44 -7.55 6.28
N HIS A 30 16.30 -6.66 5.30
CA HIS A 30 16.49 -6.97 3.88
C HIS A 30 17.30 -5.86 3.20
N GLU A 31 17.76 -6.14 1.98
CA GLU A 31 18.48 -5.17 1.17
C GLU A 31 17.59 -3.98 0.81
N ASP A 32 18.17 -2.77 0.84
CA ASP A 32 17.47 -1.55 0.45
C ASP A 32 17.19 -1.56 -1.06
N LEU A 33 15.91 -1.46 -1.42
CA LEU A 33 15.47 -1.47 -2.81
C LEU A 33 15.44 -0.07 -3.44
N GLY A 34 15.72 0.98 -2.67
CA GLY A 34 15.62 2.35 -3.15
C GLY A 34 14.26 2.97 -3.01
N TYR A 35 13.30 2.28 -2.41
CA TYR A 35 11.97 2.80 -2.12
C TYR A 35 11.92 3.44 -0.74
N MET A 36 10.81 4.15 -0.45
CA MET A 36 10.46 4.50 0.92
C MET A 36 10.45 3.21 1.76
N GLY A 37 11.01 3.23 2.94
CA GLY A 37 11.08 2.03 3.78
C GLY A 37 10.35 2.18 5.09
N ASP A 38 10.02 1.05 5.70
CA ASP A 38 9.27 0.99 6.95
C ASP A 38 10.16 0.89 8.20
N ASP A 39 11.45 1.19 8.07
CA ASP A 39 12.45 0.95 9.12
C ASP A 39 12.98 2.23 9.78
N THR A 40 12.34 3.37 9.55
CA THR A 40 12.73 4.65 10.16
C THR A 40 11.78 5.03 11.29
N GLY A 41 12.25 5.86 12.22
CA GLY A 41 11.40 6.34 13.31
C GLY A 41 10.87 5.20 14.19
N ASP A 42 9.61 5.31 14.58
CA ASP A 42 8.92 4.27 15.35
C ASP A 42 8.55 3.13 14.39
N SER A 43 9.23 2.00 14.51
CA SER A 43 9.20 0.94 13.52
C SER A 43 9.22 -0.44 14.16
N ILE A 44 8.52 -1.39 13.53
CA ILE A 44 8.61 -2.81 13.84
C ILE A 44 9.12 -3.61 12.63
N SER A 45 9.83 -2.94 11.73
CA SER A 45 10.35 -3.54 10.48
C SER A 45 11.16 -4.81 10.72
N GLU A 46 11.94 -4.88 11.80
CA GLU A 46 12.74 -6.04 12.16
C GLU A 46 11.90 -7.29 12.45
N TYR A 47 10.60 -7.12 12.73
CA TYR A 47 9.68 -8.22 12.98
C TYR A 47 8.87 -8.60 11.74
N ASN A 48 9.30 -8.17 10.56
CA ASN A 48 8.60 -8.42 9.31
C ASN A 48 8.37 -9.93 9.05
N CYS A 49 9.27 -10.80 9.50
CA CYS A 49 9.09 -12.24 9.33
C CYS A 49 7.86 -12.77 10.07
N TYR A 50 7.38 -12.07 11.09
CA TYR A 50 6.18 -12.45 11.85
C TYR A 50 4.93 -11.72 11.38
N TYR A 51 5.06 -10.44 11.02
CA TYR A 51 3.90 -9.58 10.76
C TYR A 51 3.68 -9.27 9.28
N GLY A 52 4.67 -9.59 8.41
CA GLY A 52 4.53 -9.35 6.99
C GLY A 52 4.27 -7.88 6.67
N GLU A 53 3.28 -7.64 5.85
CA GLU A 53 2.94 -6.28 5.41
C GLU A 53 2.48 -5.36 6.54
N LEU A 54 2.10 -5.90 7.69
CA LEU A 54 1.66 -5.09 8.82
C LEU A 54 2.78 -4.18 9.35
N THR A 55 4.06 -4.52 9.09
CA THR A 55 5.16 -3.64 9.48
C THR A 55 5.10 -2.32 8.72
N GLY A 56 4.64 -2.35 7.46
CA GLY A 56 4.43 -1.13 6.68
C GLY A 56 3.26 -0.31 7.18
N LEU A 57 2.13 -0.97 7.50
CA LEU A 57 0.97 -0.29 8.06
C LEU A 57 1.32 0.38 9.40
N TYR A 58 2.04 -0.32 10.27
CA TYR A 58 2.50 0.25 11.54
C TYR A 58 3.35 1.50 11.31
N TRP A 59 4.29 1.41 10.36
CA TRP A 59 5.16 2.53 10.06
C TRP A 59 4.38 3.75 9.57
N LEU A 60 3.41 3.55 8.68
CA LEU A 60 2.55 4.64 8.20
C LEU A 60 1.78 5.28 9.35
N TRP A 61 1.21 4.47 10.22
CA TRP A 61 0.45 4.96 11.37
C TRP A 61 1.31 5.83 12.29
N LYS A 62 2.54 5.39 12.55
CA LYS A 62 3.40 6.07 13.53
C LYS A 62 4.18 7.24 12.96
N ASN A 63 4.50 7.23 11.68
CA ASN A 63 5.47 8.17 11.12
C ASN A 63 4.93 9.05 9.98
N TYR A 64 3.88 8.62 9.29
CA TYR A 64 3.37 9.37 8.16
C TYR A 64 2.43 10.46 8.63
N THR A 65 2.73 11.72 8.26
CA THR A 65 1.98 12.90 8.71
C THR A 65 1.22 13.60 7.58
N GLY A 66 1.08 12.94 6.43
CA GLY A 66 0.32 13.50 5.31
C GLY A 66 -1.16 13.68 5.64
N GLN A 67 -1.79 14.61 4.94
CA GLN A 67 -3.20 14.93 5.14
C GLN A 67 -4.10 14.25 4.10
N GLU A 68 -3.56 13.37 3.27
CA GLU A 68 -4.29 12.70 2.21
C GLU A 68 -5.10 11.52 2.75
N ASN A 69 -6.07 11.11 1.95
CA ASN A 69 -6.64 9.77 2.09
C ASN A 69 -5.54 8.76 1.81
N ILE A 70 -5.47 7.71 2.60
CA ILE A 70 -4.41 6.71 2.49
C ILE A 70 -5.01 5.36 2.16
N GLY A 71 -4.43 4.70 1.17
CA GLY A 71 -4.77 3.33 0.83
C GLY A 71 -3.54 2.45 0.83
N LEU A 72 -3.79 1.16 0.85
CA LEU A 72 -2.77 0.12 0.84
C LEU A 72 -3.10 -0.88 -0.25
N CYS A 73 -2.09 -1.32 -0.96
CA CYS A 73 -2.21 -2.48 -1.83
C CYS A 73 -0.88 -3.24 -1.82
N HIS A 74 -0.86 -4.38 -2.49
CA HIS A 74 0.33 -5.22 -2.60
C HIS A 74 0.91 -5.05 -4.00
N TYR A 75 2.21 -5.21 -4.16
CA TYR A 75 2.87 -5.01 -5.45
C TYR A 75 2.36 -5.92 -6.58
N ARG A 76 1.59 -6.94 -6.26
CA ARG A 76 0.94 -7.84 -7.23
C ARG A 76 -0.57 -7.68 -7.30
N ARG A 77 -1.17 -6.76 -6.51
CA ARG A 77 -2.63 -6.62 -6.40
C ARG A 77 -2.99 -5.16 -6.30
N PHE A 78 -3.52 -4.63 -7.39
CA PHE A 78 -3.93 -3.24 -7.48
C PHE A 78 -5.44 -3.13 -7.62
N PHE A 79 -5.98 -1.97 -7.25
CA PHE A 79 -7.39 -1.68 -7.47
C PHE A 79 -7.60 -1.33 -8.94
N VAL A 80 -8.57 -1.97 -9.57
CA VAL A 80 -8.94 -1.73 -10.96
C VAL A 80 -10.44 -1.50 -11.06
N ASP A 81 -10.87 -0.82 -12.15
CA ASP A 81 -12.27 -0.65 -12.46
C ASP A 81 -12.80 -1.86 -13.23
N ASP A 82 -14.07 -1.77 -13.72
CA ASP A 82 -14.71 -2.87 -14.44
C ASP A 82 -14.04 -3.16 -15.80
N ASP A 83 -13.26 -2.22 -16.32
CA ASP A 83 -12.50 -2.37 -17.56
C ASP A 83 -11.07 -2.85 -17.32
N MET A 84 -10.75 -3.25 -16.09
CA MET A 84 -9.41 -3.67 -15.66
C MET A 84 -8.36 -2.57 -15.77
N GLU A 85 -8.80 -1.31 -15.74
CA GLU A 85 -7.91 -0.15 -15.69
C GLU A 85 -7.58 0.22 -14.25
N LEU A 86 -6.33 0.57 -13.97
CA LEU A 86 -5.93 1.04 -12.64
C LEU A 86 -6.69 2.30 -12.26
N LEU A 87 -7.18 2.34 -11.02
CA LEU A 87 -7.80 3.55 -10.50
C LEU A 87 -6.77 4.67 -10.39
N THR A 88 -7.20 5.87 -10.78
CA THR A 88 -6.37 7.08 -10.69
C THR A 88 -6.65 7.82 -9.38
N GLU A 89 -5.83 8.82 -9.06
CA GLU A 89 -6.07 9.66 -7.89
C GLU A 89 -7.47 10.27 -7.94
N LYS A 90 -7.89 10.72 -9.13
CA LYS A 90 -9.21 11.31 -9.31
C LYS A 90 -10.32 10.30 -9.01
N ASP A 91 -10.14 9.05 -9.42
CA ASP A 91 -11.12 7.99 -9.13
C ASP A 91 -11.27 7.78 -7.63
N TYR A 92 -10.16 7.69 -6.90
CA TYR A 92 -10.18 7.54 -5.45
C TYR A 92 -10.82 8.74 -4.77
N ASP A 93 -10.42 9.94 -5.16
CA ASP A 93 -10.94 11.18 -4.56
C ASP A 93 -12.45 11.28 -4.77
N THR A 94 -12.94 10.93 -5.96
CA THR A 94 -14.37 10.96 -6.28
C THR A 94 -15.15 9.95 -5.44
N LEU A 95 -14.66 8.71 -5.36
CA LEU A 95 -15.33 7.66 -4.58
C LEU A 95 -15.36 8.01 -3.08
N LEU A 96 -14.27 8.57 -2.56
CA LEU A 96 -14.17 8.90 -1.14
C LEU A 96 -14.99 10.13 -0.74
N GLN A 97 -15.57 10.85 -1.71
CA GLN A 97 -16.58 11.87 -1.40
C GLN A 97 -17.92 11.24 -0.97
N SER A 98 -18.19 10.02 -1.44
CA SER A 98 -19.45 9.32 -1.18
C SER A 98 -19.32 8.14 -0.24
N TYR A 99 -18.13 7.59 -0.09
CA TYR A 99 -17.85 6.40 0.72
C TYR A 99 -16.69 6.68 1.67
N ASP A 100 -16.75 6.10 2.84
CA ASP A 100 -15.69 6.25 3.84
C ASP A 100 -14.51 5.31 3.55
N ILE A 101 -14.77 4.15 2.95
CA ILE A 101 -13.76 3.11 2.71
C ILE A 101 -13.99 2.50 1.33
N ILE A 102 -12.89 2.23 0.63
CA ILE A 102 -12.89 1.50 -0.63
C ILE A 102 -12.17 0.17 -0.40
N THR A 103 -12.83 -0.93 -0.76
CA THR A 103 -12.22 -2.27 -0.71
C THR A 103 -12.45 -2.97 -2.03
N SER A 104 -11.69 -4.04 -2.27
CA SER A 104 -11.94 -4.91 -3.42
C SER A 104 -13.24 -5.68 -3.21
N LYS A 105 -13.82 -6.20 -4.31
CA LYS A 105 -14.97 -7.09 -4.21
C LYS A 105 -14.63 -8.31 -3.37
N ALA A 106 -15.57 -8.71 -2.52
CA ALA A 106 -15.43 -9.94 -1.78
C ALA A 106 -15.38 -11.13 -2.76
N MET A 107 -14.47 -12.06 -2.51
CA MET A 107 -14.35 -13.27 -3.31
C MET A 107 -14.53 -14.48 -2.40
N TYR A 108 -15.31 -15.47 -2.87
CA TYR A 108 -15.44 -16.74 -2.17
C TYR A 108 -14.18 -17.58 -2.41
N ALA A 109 -13.48 -17.89 -1.32
CA ALA A 109 -12.21 -18.61 -1.43
C ALA A 109 -12.37 -20.13 -1.49
N GLY A 110 -13.59 -20.64 -1.36
CA GLY A 110 -13.87 -22.07 -1.35
C GLY A 110 -13.78 -22.68 0.05
N GLU A 111 -14.06 -23.97 0.10
CA GLU A 111 -13.92 -24.74 1.33
C GLU A 111 -12.45 -24.99 1.63
N PRO A 112 -12.03 -24.91 2.90
CA PRO A 112 -10.65 -25.24 3.26
C PRO A 112 -10.32 -26.71 3.07
#